data_a88cfc335ede046aec16a1cd6d162a2d
#
_entry.id   a88cfc335ede046aec16a1cd6d162a2d
#
_cell.length_a   1.000
_cell.length_b   1.000
_cell.length_c   1.000
_cell.angle_alpha   90.00
_cell.angle_beta   90.00
_cell.angle_gamma   90.00
#
_symmetry.space_group_name_H-M   'P 1'
#
loop_
_entity.id
_entity.type
_entity.pdbx_description
1 polymer ?
#
loop_
_entity_poly.entity_id
_entity_poly.type
_entity_poly.pdbx_seq_one_letter_code
_entity_poly.pdbx_strand_id
1 'polypeptide(L)'
;FLLQGLTQALADFTRDSRHRFAVLFLDLDRFKVINDSVGHLIGDELLNEVGARIAACLETRDLVARLGGDEFAILLNDIENADDACALAQRVIDALNEPIRLGGKEVFSSTSIGIAMASSRYRKAEELLRDADVAMYRAKGEGRHRFAVFDEHLHKEAMQLMELDSDLRRAIARSEFVPFFQPVVRLSDRATIGYEALLRWQHPERGLLAPGDFLAVAEETDAAEQIDWQMFERTFEVAAPLLAGAAGFIAINVSGRHFRADTLDENLLTLLRKHEIKPECVRIEVTERMLIDNPPAAKRLLDAMRALGLRVSLDDFGTGYSSLSYLHQYPVQT
;
A
#
# COMPACT_ATOMS: atom_id res chain seq x y z
N PHE A 1 -32.29 0.68 -13.07
CA PHE A 1 -33.13 0.21 -11.95
C PHE A 1 -32.56 0.67 -10.60
N LEU A 2 -31.30 0.31 -10.22
CA LEU A 2 -30.69 0.73 -8.95
C LEU A 2 -30.60 2.27 -8.81
N LEU A 3 -30.11 2.98 -9.82
CA LEU A 3 -30.02 4.45 -9.80
C LEU A 3 -31.39 5.12 -9.60
N GLN A 4 -32.45 4.54 -10.16
CA GLN A 4 -33.82 5.04 -9.94
C GLN A 4 -34.25 4.84 -8.49
N GLY A 5 -33.98 3.65 -7.91
CA GLY A 5 -34.25 3.38 -6.50
C GLY A 5 -33.47 4.31 -5.58
N LEU A 6 -32.18 4.54 -5.84
CA LEU A 6 -31.33 5.47 -5.09
C LEU A 6 -31.82 6.92 -5.18
N THR A 7 -32.20 7.36 -6.38
CA THR A 7 -32.76 8.72 -6.59
C THR A 7 -34.06 8.91 -5.81
N GLN A 8 -34.93 7.87 -5.79
CA GLN A 8 -36.16 7.90 -5.01
C GLN A 8 -35.87 7.93 -3.50
N ALA A 9 -35.00 7.05 -3.01
CA ALA A 9 -34.62 7.00 -1.59
C ALA A 9 -34.02 8.32 -1.12
N LEU A 10 -33.19 8.97 -1.95
CA LEU A 10 -32.60 10.27 -1.66
C LEU A 10 -33.67 11.38 -1.62
N ALA A 11 -34.65 11.33 -2.52
CA ALA A 11 -35.78 12.27 -2.52
C ALA A 11 -36.63 12.10 -1.27
N ASP A 12 -36.91 10.86 -0.85
CA ASP A 12 -37.68 10.56 0.34
C ASP A 12 -36.95 10.98 1.62
N PHE A 13 -35.63 10.72 1.72
CA PHE A 13 -34.77 11.22 2.80
C PHE A 13 -34.74 12.76 2.86
N THR A 14 -34.70 13.43 1.70
CA THR A 14 -34.70 14.90 1.66
C THR A 14 -36.04 15.48 2.14
N ARG A 15 -37.15 14.76 1.89
CA ARG A 15 -38.49 15.15 2.34
C ARG A 15 -38.69 14.86 3.83
N ASP A 16 -38.22 13.72 4.28
CA ASP A 16 -38.32 13.28 5.68
C ASP A 16 -37.04 12.49 6.05
N SER A 17 -36.18 13.12 6.85
CA SER A 17 -34.89 12.55 7.28
C SER A 17 -35.02 11.28 8.16
N ARG A 18 -36.23 10.86 8.49
CA ARG A 18 -36.49 9.56 9.15
C ARG A 18 -36.41 8.39 8.18
N HIS A 19 -36.60 8.60 6.88
CA HIS A 19 -36.36 7.58 5.83
C HIS A 19 -34.87 7.38 5.58
N ARG A 20 -34.18 6.79 6.55
CA ARG A 20 -32.74 6.56 6.44
C ARG A 20 -32.46 5.36 5.56
N PHE A 21 -31.41 5.46 4.77
CA PHE A 21 -30.94 4.38 3.91
C PHE A 21 -29.41 4.40 3.81
N ALA A 22 -28.84 3.30 3.34
CA ALA A 22 -27.42 3.19 3.02
C ALA A 22 -27.22 2.60 1.63
N VAL A 23 -26.07 2.90 1.05
CA VAL A 23 -25.56 2.26 -0.15
C VAL A 23 -24.35 1.43 0.22
N LEU A 24 -24.36 0.15 -0.17
CA LEU A 24 -23.19 -0.70 -0.06
C LEU A 24 -22.67 -0.95 -1.48
N PHE A 25 -21.39 -0.71 -1.70
CA PHE A 25 -20.68 -1.03 -2.94
C PHE A 25 -19.73 -2.19 -2.67
N LEU A 26 -19.79 -3.22 -3.49
CA LEU A 26 -19.07 -4.47 -3.28
C LEU A 26 -18.24 -4.83 -4.51
N ASP A 27 -17.06 -5.38 -4.27
CA ASP A 27 -16.19 -5.94 -5.30
C ASP A 27 -15.63 -7.30 -4.82
N LEU A 28 -15.61 -8.29 -5.71
CA LEU A 28 -15.08 -9.61 -5.39
C LEU A 28 -13.55 -9.59 -5.41
N ASP A 29 -12.96 -9.88 -4.27
CA ASP A 29 -11.51 -9.89 -4.13
C ASP A 29 -10.86 -10.91 -5.06
N ARG A 30 -9.91 -10.44 -5.88
CA ARG A 30 -9.14 -11.27 -6.81
C ARG A 30 -9.97 -12.04 -7.83
N PHE A 31 -11.17 -11.58 -8.18
CA PHE A 31 -12.04 -12.24 -9.16
C PHE A 31 -11.31 -12.52 -10.49
N LYS A 32 -10.48 -11.60 -10.96
CA LYS A 32 -9.65 -11.81 -12.16
C LYS A 32 -8.78 -13.08 -12.06
N VAL A 33 -8.15 -13.32 -10.92
CA VAL A 33 -7.29 -14.51 -10.71
C VAL A 33 -8.15 -15.79 -10.74
N ILE A 34 -9.35 -15.74 -10.14
CA ILE A 34 -10.30 -16.86 -10.19
C ILE A 34 -10.70 -17.10 -11.64
N ASN A 35 -11.13 -16.06 -12.34
CA ASN A 35 -11.60 -16.12 -13.73
C ASN A 35 -10.51 -16.66 -14.69
N ASP A 36 -9.26 -16.19 -14.52
CA ASP A 36 -8.11 -16.66 -15.29
C ASP A 36 -7.78 -18.14 -15.00
N SER A 37 -8.11 -18.63 -13.79
CA SER A 37 -7.82 -20.01 -13.35
C SER A 37 -8.90 -21.02 -13.75
N VAL A 38 -10.19 -20.61 -13.72
CA VAL A 38 -11.33 -21.53 -13.95
C VAL A 38 -12.04 -21.28 -15.29
N GLY A 39 -11.73 -20.18 -15.97
CA GLY A 39 -12.31 -19.77 -17.25
C GLY A 39 -13.58 -18.91 -17.10
N HIS A 40 -13.86 -18.10 -18.12
CA HIS A 40 -14.92 -17.09 -18.10
C HIS A 40 -16.34 -17.64 -17.86
N LEU A 41 -16.66 -18.85 -18.40
CA LEU A 41 -17.97 -19.46 -18.19
C LEU A 41 -18.24 -19.78 -16.71
N ILE A 42 -17.24 -20.33 -16.02
CA ILE A 42 -17.35 -20.61 -14.59
C ILE A 42 -17.32 -19.31 -13.78
N GLY A 43 -16.59 -18.29 -14.25
CA GLY A 43 -16.62 -16.95 -13.67
C GLY A 43 -18.00 -16.30 -13.71
N ASP A 44 -18.75 -16.47 -14.81
CA ASP A 44 -20.13 -15.98 -14.91
C ASP A 44 -21.09 -16.76 -14.00
N GLU A 45 -20.92 -18.08 -13.87
CA GLU A 45 -21.67 -18.89 -12.90
C GLU A 45 -21.37 -18.44 -11.45
N LEU A 46 -20.11 -18.14 -11.14
CA LEU A 46 -19.70 -17.59 -9.84
C LEU A 46 -20.43 -16.27 -9.54
N LEU A 47 -20.46 -15.34 -10.50
CA LEU A 47 -21.12 -14.06 -10.34
C LEU A 47 -22.65 -14.19 -10.13
N ASN A 48 -23.29 -15.14 -10.80
CA ASN A 48 -24.70 -15.43 -10.59
C ASN A 48 -24.97 -15.98 -9.18
N GLU A 49 -24.14 -16.91 -8.71
CA GLU A 49 -24.25 -17.48 -7.35
C GLU A 49 -23.99 -16.42 -6.29
N VAL A 50 -22.98 -15.55 -6.49
CA VAL A 50 -22.71 -14.40 -5.63
C VAL A 50 -23.93 -13.49 -5.54
N GLY A 51 -24.51 -13.13 -6.68
CA GLY A 51 -25.73 -12.31 -6.72
C GLY A 51 -26.89 -12.96 -5.96
N ALA A 52 -27.07 -14.27 -6.08
CA ALA A 52 -28.09 -15.02 -5.36
C ALA A 52 -27.85 -15.03 -3.84
N ARG A 53 -26.61 -15.23 -3.40
CA ARG A 53 -26.23 -15.17 -1.96
C ARG A 53 -26.43 -13.78 -1.37
N ILE A 54 -26.03 -12.73 -2.10
CA ILE A 54 -26.28 -11.35 -1.68
C ILE A 54 -27.79 -11.13 -1.53
N ALA A 55 -28.58 -11.50 -2.54
CA ALA A 55 -30.04 -11.34 -2.50
C ALA A 55 -30.69 -12.10 -1.32
N ALA A 56 -30.16 -13.26 -0.94
CA ALA A 56 -30.64 -14.01 0.21
C ALA A 56 -30.37 -13.32 1.56
N CYS A 57 -29.42 -12.39 1.62
CA CYS A 57 -29.15 -11.58 2.80
C CYS A 57 -30.08 -10.36 2.92
N LEU A 58 -30.86 -10.03 1.90
CA LEU A 58 -31.67 -8.81 1.79
C LEU A 58 -33.11 -9.03 2.15
N GLU A 59 -33.78 -7.96 2.56
CA GLU A 59 -35.23 -7.91 2.71
C GLU A 59 -35.90 -7.47 1.40
N THR A 60 -37.22 -7.67 1.31
CA THR A 60 -38.00 -7.35 0.10
C THR A 60 -38.01 -5.86 -0.28
N ARG A 61 -37.69 -5.00 0.67
CA ARG A 61 -37.57 -3.53 0.50
C ARG A 61 -36.20 -3.09 -0.02
N ASP A 62 -35.21 -3.97 0.04
CA ASP A 62 -33.83 -3.67 -0.37
C ASP A 62 -33.66 -4.00 -1.85
N LEU A 63 -32.65 -3.41 -2.48
CA LEU A 63 -32.31 -3.65 -3.87
C LEU A 63 -30.87 -4.05 -4.01
N VAL A 64 -30.61 -5.05 -4.84
CA VAL A 64 -29.27 -5.39 -5.29
C VAL A 64 -29.17 -5.31 -6.80
N ALA A 65 -28.04 -4.82 -7.29
CA ALA A 65 -27.71 -4.83 -8.71
C ALA A 65 -26.24 -5.12 -8.93
N ARG A 66 -25.93 -5.84 -10.01
CA ARG A 66 -24.61 -5.95 -10.56
C ARG A 66 -24.36 -4.76 -11.48
N LEU A 67 -23.30 -4.00 -11.25
CA LEU A 67 -22.96 -2.78 -12.00
C LEU A 67 -22.12 -3.08 -13.23
N GLY A 68 -21.23 -4.04 -13.14
CA GLY A 68 -20.37 -4.51 -14.22
C GLY A 68 -19.24 -5.39 -13.67
N GLY A 69 -18.67 -6.26 -14.48
CA GLY A 69 -17.57 -7.12 -14.01
C GLY A 69 -17.93 -7.89 -12.73
N ASP A 70 -17.16 -7.65 -11.68
CA ASP A 70 -17.27 -8.23 -10.33
C ASP A 70 -17.86 -7.26 -9.29
N GLU A 71 -18.44 -6.14 -9.75
CA GLU A 71 -19.00 -5.09 -8.89
C GLU A 71 -20.50 -5.25 -8.68
N PHE A 72 -20.93 -5.16 -7.43
CA PHE A 72 -22.33 -5.16 -7.02
C PHE A 72 -22.62 -3.92 -6.16
N ALA A 73 -23.87 -3.48 -6.17
CA ALA A 73 -24.32 -2.45 -5.25
C ALA A 73 -25.67 -2.83 -4.62
N ILE A 74 -25.83 -2.47 -3.35
CA ILE A 74 -27.02 -2.69 -2.55
C ILE A 74 -27.57 -1.33 -2.11
N LEU A 75 -28.88 -1.12 -2.27
CA LEU A 75 -29.62 -0.08 -1.57
C LEU A 75 -30.33 -0.74 -0.38
N LEU A 76 -29.90 -0.38 0.81
CA LEU A 76 -30.49 -0.83 2.07
C LEU A 76 -31.44 0.26 2.58
N ASN A 77 -32.72 -0.02 2.64
CA ASN A 77 -33.76 0.93 3.02
C ASN A 77 -34.18 0.78 4.50
N ASP A 78 -34.74 1.86 5.06
CA ASP A 78 -35.35 1.91 6.38
C ASP A 78 -34.44 1.40 7.51
N ILE A 79 -33.23 1.93 7.57
CA ILE A 79 -32.25 1.64 8.61
C ILE A 79 -32.39 2.62 9.78
N GLU A 80 -32.10 2.17 10.98
CA GLU A 80 -32.12 3.03 12.17
C GLU A 80 -30.80 3.80 12.33
N ASN A 81 -29.68 3.14 12.04
CA ASN A 81 -28.34 3.69 12.21
C ASN A 81 -27.30 2.99 11.30
N ALA A 82 -26.02 3.35 11.44
CA ALA A 82 -24.94 2.76 10.67
C ALA A 82 -24.68 1.28 11.01
N ASP A 83 -25.02 0.87 12.23
CA ASP A 83 -24.79 -0.52 12.67
C ASP A 83 -25.62 -1.52 11.88
N ASP A 84 -26.83 -1.13 11.43
CA ASP A 84 -27.66 -1.96 10.57
C ASP A 84 -26.98 -2.24 9.23
N ALA A 85 -26.38 -1.22 8.63
CA ALA A 85 -25.63 -1.35 7.38
C ALA A 85 -24.36 -2.19 7.58
N CYS A 86 -23.67 -1.99 8.69
CA CYS A 86 -22.48 -2.78 9.07
C CYS A 86 -22.84 -4.26 9.30
N ALA A 87 -23.97 -4.52 9.98
CA ALA A 87 -24.46 -5.88 10.23
C ALA A 87 -24.82 -6.59 8.93
N LEU A 88 -25.48 -5.89 7.98
CA LEU A 88 -25.72 -6.45 6.65
C LEU A 88 -24.41 -6.73 5.91
N ALA A 89 -23.46 -5.79 5.91
CA ALA A 89 -22.18 -5.97 5.25
C ALA A 89 -21.44 -7.21 5.79
N GLN A 90 -21.44 -7.41 7.12
CA GLN A 90 -20.82 -8.59 7.72
C GLN A 90 -21.55 -9.87 7.30
N ARG A 91 -22.89 -9.90 7.30
CA ARG A 91 -23.65 -11.08 6.82
C ARG A 91 -23.33 -11.43 5.38
N VAL A 92 -23.20 -10.42 4.50
CA VAL A 92 -22.81 -10.63 3.10
C VAL A 92 -21.40 -11.20 2.99
N ILE A 93 -20.44 -10.66 3.74
CA ILE A 93 -19.07 -11.17 3.79
C ILE A 93 -19.07 -12.63 4.22
N ASP A 94 -19.77 -12.96 5.30
CA ASP A 94 -19.83 -14.33 5.83
C ASP A 94 -20.48 -15.29 4.82
N ALA A 95 -21.58 -14.89 4.17
CA ALA A 95 -22.25 -15.68 3.15
C ALA A 95 -21.38 -15.94 1.90
N LEU A 96 -20.56 -14.97 1.50
CA LEU A 96 -19.65 -15.11 0.35
C LEU A 96 -18.35 -15.85 0.68
N ASN A 97 -17.99 -15.94 1.95
CA ASN A 97 -16.84 -16.72 2.41
C ASN A 97 -17.09 -18.23 2.39
N GLU A 98 -18.34 -18.66 2.38
CA GLU A 98 -18.72 -20.06 2.24
C GLU A 98 -18.35 -20.59 0.85
N PRO A 99 -17.80 -21.82 0.73
CA PRO A 99 -17.38 -22.38 -0.55
C PRO A 99 -18.54 -22.40 -1.57
N ILE A 100 -18.23 -22.07 -2.81
CA ILE A 100 -19.16 -22.10 -3.94
C ILE A 100 -18.81 -23.32 -4.81
N ARG A 101 -19.77 -24.20 -5.07
CA ARG A 101 -19.59 -25.38 -5.93
C ARG A 101 -19.92 -25.06 -7.36
N LEU A 102 -18.94 -25.01 -8.24
CA LEU A 102 -19.05 -24.70 -9.65
C LEU A 102 -18.34 -25.77 -10.48
N GLY A 103 -19.02 -26.34 -11.44
CA GLY A 103 -18.42 -27.36 -12.32
C GLY A 103 -17.77 -28.55 -11.59
N GLY A 104 -18.27 -28.90 -10.39
CA GLY A 104 -17.74 -29.99 -9.57
C GLY A 104 -16.49 -29.59 -8.73
N LYS A 105 -16.10 -28.32 -8.74
CA LYS A 105 -15.00 -27.79 -7.92
C LYS A 105 -15.54 -26.85 -6.84
N GLU A 106 -14.83 -26.76 -5.73
CA GLU A 106 -15.10 -25.74 -4.71
C GLU A 106 -14.23 -24.51 -5.00
N VAL A 107 -14.88 -23.36 -5.11
CA VAL A 107 -14.26 -22.04 -5.32
C VAL A 107 -14.51 -21.21 -4.07
N PHE A 108 -13.46 -20.61 -3.55
CA PHE A 108 -13.53 -19.67 -2.43
C PHE A 108 -13.48 -18.25 -2.99
N SER A 109 -14.40 -17.43 -2.54
CA SER A 109 -14.48 -16.01 -2.90
C SER A 109 -14.52 -15.18 -1.64
N SER A 110 -13.99 -13.98 -1.69
CA SER A 110 -14.16 -12.97 -0.64
C SER A 110 -14.58 -11.65 -1.28
N THR A 111 -15.08 -10.74 -0.48
CA THR A 111 -15.52 -9.43 -0.96
C THR A 111 -15.05 -8.32 -0.06
N SER A 112 -14.74 -7.18 -0.67
CA SER A 112 -14.53 -5.91 0.01
C SER A 112 -15.75 -5.02 -0.19
N ILE A 113 -16.26 -4.42 0.88
CA ILE A 113 -17.51 -3.66 0.88
C ILE A 113 -17.26 -2.23 1.37
N GLY A 114 -17.76 -1.25 0.63
CA GLY A 114 -17.84 0.14 1.09
C GLY A 114 -19.28 0.52 1.39
N ILE A 115 -19.50 1.27 2.44
CA ILE A 115 -20.82 1.70 2.93
C ILE A 115 -20.88 3.22 2.92
N ALA A 116 -21.87 3.81 2.25
CA ALA A 116 -22.21 5.23 2.34
C ALA A 116 -23.60 5.41 2.93
N MET A 117 -23.70 6.19 4.02
CA MET A 117 -24.95 6.49 4.69
C MET A 117 -25.64 7.69 4.05
N ALA A 118 -26.97 7.68 3.94
CA ALA A 118 -27.75 8.83 3.55
C ALA A 118 -27.41 10.06 4.42
N SER A 119 -27.20 11.19 3.76
CA SER A 119 -26.85 12.45 4.42
C SER A 119 -27.38 13.63 3.61
N SER A 120 -27.66 14.75 4.27
CA SER A 120 -28.13 15.98 3.64
C SER A 120 -27.12 16.64 2.68
N ARG A 121 -25.88 16.19 2.67
CA ARG A 121 -24.82 16.65 1.75
C ARG A 121 -25.04 16.13 0.31
N TYR A 122 -25.63 14.97 0.15
CA TYR A 122 -25.84 14.39 -1.16
C TYR A 122 -26.98 15.05 -1.92
N ARG A 123 -26.72 15.37 -3.18
CA ARG A 123 -27.71 15.96 -4.11
C ARG A 123 -28.07 14.98 -5.23
N LYS A 124 -27.20 13.99 -5.51
CA LYS A 124 -27.36 13.02 -6.57
C LYS A 124 -27.02 11.62 -6.07
N ALA A 125 -27.70 10.64 -6.61
CA ALA A 125 -27.50 9.23 -6.28
C ALA A 125 -26.06 8.74 -6.61
N GLU A 126 -25.47 9.30 -7.66
CA GLU A 126 -24.11 8.96 -8.10
C GLU A 126 -23.04 9.38 -7.08
N GLU A 127 -23.33 10.40 -6.28
CA GLU A 127 -22.41 10.84 -5.21
C GLU A 127 -22.33 9.80 -4.09
N LEU A 128 -23.47 9.18 -3.73
CA LEU A 128 -23.51 8.08 -2.76
C LEU A 128 -22.77 6.84 -3.25
N LEU A 129 -22.99 6.47 -4.52
CA LEU A 129 -22.28 5.33 -5.12
C LEU A 129 -20.78 5.55 -5.15
N ARG A 130 -20.33 6.74 -5.58
CA ARG A 130 -18.92 7.11 -5.58
C ARG A 130 -18.30 7.03 -4.19
N ASP A 131 -18.99 7.54 -3.17
CA ASP A 131 -18.47 7.56 -1.82
C ASP A 131 -18.45 6.16 -1.19
N ALA A 132 -19.42 5.29 -1.55
CA ALA A 132 -19.38 3.87 -1.19
C ALA A 132 -18.22 3.15 -1.90
N ASP A 133 -17.93 3.45 -3.17
CA ASP A 133 -16.78 2.90 -3.91
C ASP A 133 -15.45 3.30 -3.26
N VAL A 134 -15.29 4.59 -2.86
CA VAL A 134 -14.11 5.05 -2.12
C VAL A 134 -13.91 4.27 -0.82
N ALA A 135 -14.99 4.03 -0.07
CA ALA A 135 -14.92 3.23 1.15
C ALA A 135 -14.54 1.77 0.86
N MET A 136 -15.05 1.19 -0.22
CA MET A 136 -14.71 -0.16 -0.67
C MET A 136 -13.22 -0.26 -1.03
N TYR A 137 -12.68 0.73 -1.73
CA TYR A 137 -11.25 0.76 -2.05
C TYR A 137 -10.38 0.80 -0.79
N ARG A 138 -10.82 1.53 0.25
CA ARG A 138 -10.14 1.49 1.56
C ARG A 138 -10.19 0.10 2.18
N ALA A 139 -11.34 -0.58 2.19
CA ALA A 139 -11.46 -1.96 2.68
C ALA A 139 -10.47 -2.90 1.98
N LYS A 140 -10.24 -2.69 0.67
CA LYS A 140 -9.20 -3.41 -0.10
C LYS A 140 -7.77 -3.10 0.38
N GLY A 141 -7.46 -1.83 0.63
CA GLY A 141 -6.14 -1.39 1.11
C GLY A 141 -5.83 -1.90 2.53
N GLU A 142 -6.83 -1.96 3.40
CA GLU A 142 -6.69 -2.45 4.78
C GLU A 142 -6.61 -3.98 4.92
N GLY A 143 -6.50 -4.72 3.80
CA GLY A 143 -6.26 -6.18 3.80
C GLY A 143 -7.39 -7.01 3.21
N ARG A 144 -8.40 -6.41 2.58
CA ARG A 144 -9.56 -7.08 1.94
C ARG A 144 -10.43 -7.86 2.92
N HIS A 145 -11.44 -8.58 2.42
CA HIS A 145 -12.34 -9.41 3.21
C HIS A 145 -12.93 -8.67 4.41
N ARG A 146 -13.42 -7.45 4.18
CA ARG A 146 -13.97 -6.56 5.20
C ARG A 146 -14.87 -5.49 4.60
N PHE A 147 -15.51 -4.74 5.46
CA PHE A 147 -16.19 -3.51 5.06
C PHE A 147 -15.52 -2.27 5.65
N ALA A 148 -15.76 -1.12 5.03
CA ALA A 148 -15.43 0.20 5.55
C ALA A 148 -16.64 1.13 5.37
N VAL A 149 -16.89 2.00 6.34
CA VAL A 149 -17.91 3.05 6.23
C VAL A 149 -17.25 4.30 5.68
N PHE A 150 -17.90 4.92 4.69
CA PHE A 150 -17.45 6.19 4.14
C PHE A 150 -17.54 7.29 5.20
N ASP A 151 -16.48 8.03 5.27
CA ASP A 151 -16.40 9.27 6.02
C ASP A 151 -15.69 10.32 5.15
N GLU A 152 -16.01 11.58 5.34
CA GLU A 152 -15.46 12.67 4.53
C GLU A 152 -13.94 12.80 4.67
N HIS A 153 -13.40 12.47 5.84
CA HIS A 153 -11.96 12.39 6.10
C HIS A 153 -11.31 11.32 5.22
N LEU A 154 -11.97 10.18 5.06
CA LEU A 154 -11.52 9.07 4.20
C LEU A 154 -11.42 9.45 2.73
N HIS A 155 -12.41 10.19 2.24
CA HIS A 155 -12.39 10.66 0.85
C HIS A 155 -11.20 11.58 0.59
N LYS A 156 -10.96 12.50 1.53
CA LYS A 156 -9.83 13.42 1.45
C LYS A 156 -8.48 12.69 1.50
N GLU A 157 -8.35 11.71 2.39
CA GLU A 157 -7.16 10.87 2.46
C GLU A 157 -6.91 10.08 1.16
N ALA A 158 -7.95 9.44 0.61
CA ALA A 158 -7.84 8.69 -0.64
C ALA A 158 -7.42 9.59 -1.82
N MET A 159 -8.03 10.79 -1.92
CA MET A 159 -7.64 11.77 -2.94
C MET A 159 -6.20 12.24 -2.76
N GLN A 160 -5.76 12.49 -1.52
CA GLN A 160 -4.39 12.88 -1.20
C GLN A 160 -3.38 11.77 -1.58
N LEU A 161 -3.72 10.50 -1.35
CA LEU A 161 -2.88 9.36 -1.74
C LEU A 161 -2.75 9.24 -3.26
N MET A 162 -3.84 9.42 -4.01
CA MET A 162 -3.81 9.41 -5.48
C MET A 162 -3.00 10.59 -6.06
N GLU A 163 -3.16 11.78 -5.48
CA GLU A 163 -2.36 12.95 -5.85
C GLU A 163 -0.87 12.69 -5.56
N LEU A 164 -0.56 12.12 -4.39
CA LEU A 164 0.80 11.82 -3.97
C LEU A 164 1.48 10.79 -4.89
N ASP A 165 0.78 9.72 -5.31
CA ASP A 165 1.32 8.75 -6.28
C ASP A 165 1.64 9.43 -7.62
N SER A 166 0.74 10.28 -8.10
CA SER A 166 0.98 11.07 -9.32
C SER A 166 2.16 12.03 -9.18
N ASP A 167 2.29 12.68 -8.01
CA ASP A 167 3.41 13.59 -7.71
C ASP A 167 4.73 12.82 -7.63
N LEU A 168 4.77 11.64 -7.00
CA LEU A 168 5.95 10.78 -6.93
C LEU A 168 6.47 10.39 -8.32
N ARG A 169 5.60 9.99 -9.23
CA ARG A 169 5.99 9.67 -10.62
C ARG A 169 6.61 10.87 -11.34
N ARG A 170 6.05 12.07 -11.14
CA ARG A 170 6.61 13.32 -11.68
C ARG A 170 7.94 13.67 -11.04
N ALA A 171 8.05 13.50 -9.72
CA ALA A 171 9.25 13.78 -8.96
C ALA A 171 10.44 12.89 -9.39
N ILE A 172 10.19 11.61 -9.64
CA ILE A 172 11.18 10.68 -10.19
C ILE A 172 11.69 11.19 -11.53
N ALA A 173 10.78 11.53 -12.45
CA ALA A 173 11.14 12.02 -13.78
C ALA A 173 11.93 13.35 -13.76
N ARG A 174 11.69 14.19 -12.74
CA ARG A 174 12.36 15.49 -12.55
C ARG A 174 13.54 15.43 -11.61
N SER A 175 13.81 14.26 -11.04
CA SER A 175 14.90 14.07 -10.08
C SER A 175 14.77 15.03 -8.88
N GLU A 176 13.62 15.12 -8.24
CA GLU A 176 13.33 16.02 -7.12
C GLU A 176 13.79 15.46 -5.76
N PHE A 177 14.29 14.21 -5.72
CA PHE A 177 14.80 13.58 -4.51
C PHE A 177 16.26 13.97 -4.28
N VAL A 178 16.58 14.39 -3.05
CA VAL A 178 17.91 14.90 -2.68
C VAL A 178 18.40 14.27 -1.37
N PRO A 179 19.70 13.95 -1.25
CA PRO A 179 20.28 13.51 0.00
C PRO A 179 20.55 14.67 0.95
N PHE A 180 20.16 14.51 2.21
CA PHE A 180 20.65 15.30 3.32
C PHE A 180 21.60 14.44 4.11
N PHE A 181 22.66 15.03 4.67
CA PHE A 181 23.73 14.31 5.33
C PHE A 181 23.72 14.57 6.82
N GLN A 182 23.55 13.52 7.62
CA GLN A 182 23.65 13.58 9.06
C GLN A 182 25.03 13.05 9.49
N PRO A 183 25.83 13.82 10.25
CA PRO A 183 27.14 13.37 10.67
C PRO A 183 27.06 12.24 11.70
N VAL A 184 27.84 11.19 11.49
CA VAL A 184 28.07 10.11 12.45
C VAL A 184 29.37 10.42 13.20
N VAL A 185 29.27 10.51 14.53
CA VAL A 185 30.40 10.92 15.37
C VAL A 185 30.90 9.79 16.27
N ARG A 186 32.20 9.75 16.51
CA ARG A 186 32.79 8.85 17.48
C ARG A 186 32.55 9.38 18.89
N LEU A 187 32.03 8.55 19.78
CA LEU A 187 31.66 8.99 21.13
C LEU A 187 32.84 9.43 22.01
N SER A 188 34.03 8.87 21.79
CA SER A 188 35.18 9.15 22.61
C SER A 188 35.76 10.56 22.45
N ASP A 189 35.73 11.11 21.24
CA ASP A 189 36.39 12.39 20.88
C ASP A 189 35.45 13.31 20.06
N ARG A 190 34.24 12.87 19.77
CA ARG A 190 33.26 13.57 18.95
C ARG A 190 33.72 13.87 17.52
N ALA A 191 34.76 13.21 17.06
CA ALA A 191 35.18 13.34 15.67
C ALA A 191 34.15 12.76 14.73
N THR A 192 33.86 13.47 13.64
CA THR A 192 33.00 12.94 12.56
C THR A 192 33.74 11.82 11.84
N ILE A 193 33.15 10.64 11.79
CA ILE A 193 33.72 9.43 11.19
C ILE A 193 32.96 8.98 9.92
N GLY A 194 31.84 9.62 9.61
CA GLY A 194 31.03 9.33 8.44
C GLY A 194 29.80 10.21 8.42
N TYR A 195 28.95 9.94 7.42
CA TYR A 195 27.67 10.59 7.27
C TYR A 195 26.62 9.57 6.87
N GLU A 196 25.40 9.75 7.33
CA GLU A 196 24.21 9.04 6.84
C GLU A 196 23.51 9.92 5.81
N ALA A 197 23.18 9.34 4.66
CA ALA A 197 22.41 9.99 3.62
C ALA A 197 20.92 9.77 3.85
N LEU A 198 20.23 10.82 4.20
CA LEU A 198 18.81 10.83 4.51
C LEU A 198 18.01 11.38 3.32
N LEU A 199 17.07 10.60 2.84
CA LEU A 199 16.15 10.97 1.76
C LEU A 199 15.34 12.21 2.13
N ARG A 200 15.26 13.17 1.20
CA ARG A 200 14.33 14.31 1.24
C ARG A 200 13.74 14.50 -0.15
N TRP A 201 12.50 14.92 -0.22
CA TRP A 201 11.86 15.29 -1.47
C TRP A 201 11.69 16.80 -1.54
N GLN A 202 12.29 17.41 -2.54
CA GLN A 202 12.21 18.84 -2.82
C GLN A 202 10.98 19.10 -3.69
N HIS A 203 9.79 19.07 -3.06
CA HIS A 203 8.51 19.20 -3.76
C HIS A 203 8.31 20.65 -4.23
N PRO A 204 7.92 20.89 -5.51
CA PRO A 204 7.84 22.25 -6.06
C PRO A 204 6.83 23.15 -5.35
N GLU A 205 5.74 22.59 -4.80
CA GLU A 205 4.66 23.35 -4.17
C GLU A 205 4.65 23.20 -2.64
N ARG A 206 5.03 22.01 -2.12
CA ARG A 206 4.98 21.71 -0.67
C ARG A 206 6.30 21.96 0.05
N GLY A 207 7.36 22.34 -0.69
CA GLY A 207 8.68 22.55 -0.14
C GLY A 207 9.41 21.24 0.18
N LEU A 208 10.22 21.22 1.23
CA LEU A 208 11.03 20.06 1.60
C LEU A 208 10.19 19.06 2.43
N LEU A 209 9.97 17.88 1.89
CA LEU A 209 9.24 16.79 2.53
C LEU A 209 10.18 15.74 3.11
N ALA A 210 9.82 15.19 4.28
CA ALA A 210 10.52 14.08 4.93
C ALA A 210 9.98 12.72 4.44
N PRO A 211 10.73 11.62 4.57
CA PRO A 211 10.29 10.29 4.13
C PRO A 211 8.92 9.88 4.68
N GLY A 212 8.62 10.19 5.94
CA GLY A 212 7.33 9.92 6.56
C GLY A 212 6.11 10.48 5.84
N ASP A 213 6.31 11.53 5.01
CA ASP A 213 5.23 12.17 4.27
C ASP A 213 4.85 11.45 2.97
N PHE A 214 5.72 10.54 2.45
CA PHE A 214 5.52 9.95 1.12
C PHE A 214 6.04 8.51 0.96
N LEU A 215 6.94 8.06 1.82
CA LEU A 215 7.64 6.79 1.60
C LEU A 215 6.68 5.58 1.62
N ALA A 216 5.66 5.62 2.48
CA ALA A 216 4.66 4.55 2.53
C ALA A 216 3.96 4.35 1.17
N VAL A 217 3.61 5.44 0.47
CA VAL A 217 3.01 5.37 -0.88
C VAL A 217 4.03 4.91 -1.91
N ALA A 218 5.28 5.35 -1.80
CA ALA A 218 6.35 4.91 -2.69
C ALA A 218 6.64 3.40 -2.57
N GLU A 219 6.52 2.84 -1.35
CA GLU A 219 6.73 1.41 -1.08
C GLU A 219 5.60 0.53 -1.61
N GLU A 220 4.37 1.03 -1.71
CA GLU A 220 3.25 0.30 -2.31
C GLU A 220 3.38 0.19 -3.84
N THR A 221 4.15 1.07 -4.45
CA THR A 221 4.41 1.14 -5.89
C THR A 221 5.87 0.78 -6.20
N ASP A 222 6.27 0.76 -7.48
CA ASP A 222 7.67 0.57 -7.88
C ASP A 222 8.52 1.86 -7.74
N ALA A 223 7.92 2.91 -7.14
CA ALA A 223 8.57 4.21 -6.98
C ALA A 223 9.74 4.16 -5.99
N ALA A 224 9.62 3.36 -4.91
CA ALA A 224 10.66 3.27 -3.88
C ALA A 224 12.01 2.84 -4.46
N GLU A 225 12.04 1.82 -5.31
CA GLU A 225 13.28 1.36 -5.94
C GLU A 225 13.91 2.43 -6.85
N GLN A 226 13.08 3.14 -7.62
CA GLN A 226 13.56 4.22 -8.49
C GLN A 226 14.10 5.41 -7.69
N ILE A 227 13.47 5.72 -6.56
CA ILE A 227 13.93 6.75 -5.61
C ILE A 227 15.28 6.35 -5.03
N ASP A 228 15.44 5.09 -4.58
CA ASP A 228 16.70 4.60 -4.04
C ASP A 228 17.85 4.77 -5.04
N TRP A 229 17.65 4.38 -6.31
CA TRP A 229 18.67 4.54 -7.35
C TRP A 229 19.05 6.00 -7.59
N GLN A 230 18.11 6.93 -7.59
CA GLN A 230 18.40 8.36 -7.69
C GLN A 230 19.17 8.86 -6.45
N MET A 231 18.78 8.38 -5.28
CA MET A 231 19.44 8.72 -4.03
C MET A 231 20.89 8.20 -3.99
N PHE A 232 21.13 6.96 -4.42
CA PHE A 232 22.48 6.39 -4.48
C PHE A 232 23.38 7.20 -5.42
N GLU A 233 22.90 7.48 -6.64
CA GLU A 233 23.62 8.29 -7.62
C GLU A 233 24.02 9.65 -7.05
N ARG A 234 23.06 10.40 -6.49
CA ARG A 234 23.31 11.73 -5.94
C ARG A 234 24.16 11.70 -4.68
N THR A 235 23.94 10.71 -3.82
CA THR A 235 24.74 10.56 -2.62
C THR A 235 26.20 10.33 -2.98
N PHE A 236 26.48 9.47 -3.95
CA PHE A 236 27.85 9.16 -4.35
C PHE A 236 28.49 10.32 -5.11
N GLU A 237 27.75 11.06 -5.92
CA GLU A 237 28.24 12.27 -6.56
C GLU A 237 28.75 13.30 -5.53
N VAL A 238 27.99 13.52 -4.45
CA VAL A 238 28.38 14.46 -3.38
C VAL A 238 29.46 13.87 -2.47
N ALA A 239 29.39 12.57 -2.15
CA ALA A 239 30.29 11.93 -1.20
C ALA A 239 31.70 11.62 -1.78
N ALA A 240 31.83 11.39 -3.07
CA ALA A 240 33.07 10.98 -3.71
C ALA A 240 34.27 11.93 -3.38
N PRO A 241 34.18 13.27 -3.54
CA PRO A 241 35.26 14.15 -3.21
C PRO A 241 35.58 14.19 -1.69
N LEU A 242 34.59 13.94 -0.83
CA LEU A 242 34.79 13.89 0.62
C LEU A 242 35.49 12.60 1.05
N LEU A 243 35.24 11.49 0.38
CA LEU A 243 35.81 10.18 0.67
C LEU A 243 37.18 9.98 0.06
N ALA A 244 37.56 10.72 -0.99
CA ALA A 244 38.85 10.62 -1.66
C ALA A 244 40.06 11.02 -0.77
N GLY A 245 39.84 11.85 0.26
CA GLY A 245 40.91 12.40 1.11
C GLY A 245 40.83 12.05 2.60
N ALA A 246 39.78 11.39 3.06
CA ALA A 246 39.54 11.16 4.49
C ALA A 246 39.17 9.70 4.79
N ALA A 247 39.58 9.24 5.98
CA ALA A 247 39.11 7.97 6.54
C ALA A 247 37.67 8.16 7.07
N GLY A 248 36.70 8.12 6.17
CA GLY A 248 35.28 8.26 6.50
C GLY A 248 34.41 7.25 5.73
N PHE A 249 33.13 7.21 6.04
CA PHE A 249 32.15 6.40 5.33
C PHE A 249 30.87 7.20 5.04
N ILE A 250 30.11 6.71 4.06
CA ILE A 250 28.76 7.14 3.80
C ILE A 250 27.80 5.97 4.06
N ALA A 251 26.75 6.19 4.84
CA ALA A 251 25.68 5.23 5.05
C ALA A 251 24.51 5.57 4.13
N ILE A 252 23.93 4.55 3.52
CA ILE A 252 22.76 4.63 2.65
C ILE A 252 21.71 3.63 3.09
N ASN A 253 20.46 4.06 3.14
CA ASN A 253 19.30 3.23 3.42
C ASN A 253 18.87 2.51 2.15
N VAL A 254 18.51 1.22 2.26
CA VAL A 254 18.07 0.38 1.15
C VAL A 254 16.65 -0.11 1.44
N SER A 255 15.73 0.09 0.51
CA SER A 255 14.35 -0.38 0.68
C SER A 255 14.23 -1.91 0.54
N GLY A 256 13.19 -2.49 1.15
CA GLY A 256 12.92 -3.93 1.11
C GLY A 256 12.65 -4.49 -0.30
N ARG A 257 12.38 -3.64 -1.29
CA ARG A 257 12.17 -4.06 -2.67
C ARG A 257 13.41 -4.62 -3.32
N HIS A 258 14.58 -4.09 -3.02
CA HIS A 258 15.85 -4.59 -3.53
C HIS A 258 16.16 -6.03 -3.13
N PHE A 259 15.51 -6.55 -2.08
CA PHE A 259 15.63 -7.96 -1.69
C PHE A 259 14.85 -8.92 -2.59
N ARG A 260 14.05 -8.39 -3.52
CA ARG A 260 13.29 -9.18 -4.51
C ARG A 260 14.00 -9.26 -5.87
N ALA A 261 14.88 -8.30 -6.15
CA ALA A 261 15.64 -8.22 -7.39
C ALA A 261 17.09 -8.67 -7.11
N ASP A 262 17.57 -9.71 -7.78
CA ASP A 262 18.95 -10.23 -7.64
C ASP A 262 19.99 -9.35 -8.40
N THR A 263 19.79 -8.03 -8.46
CA THR A 263 20.64 -7.12 -9.27
C THR A 263 21.21 -5.94 -8.49
N LEU A 264 20.88 -5.80 -7.20
CA LEU A 264 21.32 -4.65 -6.39
C LEU A 264 22.86 -4.58 -6.30
N ASP A 265 23.51 -5.72 -6.06
CA ASP A 265 24.97 -5.83 -5.88
C ASP A 265 25.74 -5.41 -7.14
N GLU A 266 25.36 -5.91 -8.31
CA GLU A 266 26.01 -5.57 -9.58
C GLU A 266 25.82 -4.09 -9.95
N ASN A 267 24.60 -3.58 -9.80
CA ASN A 267 24.27 -2.20 -10.12
C ASN A 267 24.96 -1.23 -9.15
N LEU A 268 24.95 -1.55 -7.85
CA LEU A 268 25.62 -0.73 -6.85
C LEU A 268 27.14 -0.70 -7.07
N LEU A 269 27.75 -1.85 -7.39
CA LEU A 269 29.18 -1.90 -7.73
C LEU A 269 29.49 -1.06 -8.97
N THR A 270 28.63 -1.08 -9.98
CA THR A 270 28.78 -0.25 -11.19
C THR A 270 28.73 1.23 -10.83
N LEU A 271 27.82 1.62 -9.95
CA LEU A 271 27.68 3.00 -9.48
C LEU A 271 28.88 3.46 -8.65
N LEU A 272 29.38 2.61 -7.76
CA LEU A 272 30.59 2.89 -6.96
C LEU A 272 31.83 3.09 -7.86
N ARG A 273 32.00 2.26 -8.90
CA ARG A 273 33.08 2.42 -9.88
C ARG A 273 32.95 3.73 -10.65
N LYS A 274 31.76 4.11 -11.07
CA LYS A 274 31.48 5.36 -11.77
C LYS A 274 31.96 6.58 -10.98
N HIS A 275 31.75 6.56 -9.66
CA HIS A 275 32.10 7.66 -8.76
C HIS A 275 33.46 7.47 -8.07
N GLU A 276 34.23 6.45 -8.45
CA GLU A 276 35.58 6.13 -7.88
C GLU A 276 35.53 5.94 -6.34
N ILE A 277 34.40 5.44 -5.80
CA ILE A 277 34.22 5.17 -4.36
C ILE A 277 34.63 3.74 -4.05
N LYS A 278 35.48 3.57 -3.02
CA LYS A 278 35.82 2.23 -2.53
C LYS A 278 34.65 1.62 -1.75
N PRO A 279 34.33 0.34 -1.96
CA PRO A 279 33.21 -0.31 -1.25
C PRO A 279 33.31 -0.23 0.28
N GLU A 280 34.52 -0.31 0.84
CA GLU A 280 34.75 -0.20 2.28
C GLU A 280 34.38 1.16 2.89
N CYS A 281 34.22 2.19 2.05
CA CYS A 281 33.73 3.51 2.46
C CYS A 281 32.20 3.63 2.43
N VAL A 282 31.48 2.57 2.04
CA VAL A 282 30.02 2.59 1.99
C VAL A 282 29.44 1.61 3.00
N ARG A 283 28.43 2.06 3.73
CA ARG A 283 27.65 1.27 4.67
C ARG A 283 26.23 1.18 4.18
N ILE A 284 25.71 -0.04 4.09
CA ILE A 284 24.31 -0.32 3.73
C ILE A 284 23.52 -0.45 5.02
N GLU A 285 22.44 0.30 5.15
CA GLU A 285 21.53 0.22 6.27
C GLU A 285 20.24 -0.49 5.85
N VAL A 286 19.88 -1.53 6.61
CA VAL A 286 18.70 -2.36 6.39
C VAL A 286 17.88 -2.44 7.67
N THR A 287 16.57 -2.42 7.59
CA THR A 287 15.70 -2.53 8.76
C THR A 287 15.54 -4.00 9.19
N GLU A 288 15.24 -4.21 10.48
CA GLU A 288 14.97 -5.53 11.04
C GLU A 288 13.86 -6.25 10.26
N ARG A 289 12.81 -5.54 9.86
CA ARG A 289 11.66 -6.07 9.12
C ARG A 289 12.05 -6.72 7.80
N MET A 290 13.01 -6.14 7.07
CA MET A 290 13.48 -6.70 5.80
C MET A 290 14.12 -8.07 5.96
N LEU A 291 14.81 -8.32 7.09
CA LEU A 291 15.43 -9.60 7.40
C LEU A 291 14.39 -10.67 7.73
N ILE A 292 13.24 -10.28 8.30
CA ILE A 292 12.18 -11.17 8.73
C ILE A 292 11.24 -11.54 7.57
N ASP A 293 10.94 -10.59 6.68
CA ASP A 293 9.98 -10.79 5.59
C ASP A 293 10.45 -11.84 4.56
N ASN A 294 11.76 -11.91 4.28
CA ASN A 294 12.32 -12.92 3.37
C ASN A 294 13.76 -13.31 3.77
N PRO A 295 13.94 -14.16 4.79
CA PRO A 295 15.25 -14.50 5.33
C PRO A 295 16.24 -15.07 4.31
N PRO A 296 15.84 -15.97 3.37
CA PRO A 296 16.78 -16.50 2.38
C PRO A 296 17.28 -15.45 1.40
N ALA A 297 16.42 -14.53 0.95
CA ALA A 297 16.81 -13.44 0.06
C ALA A 297 17.71 -12.42 0.79
N ALA A 298 17.33 -12.05 2.02
CA ALA A 298 18.13 -11.18 2.87
C ALA A 298 19.55 -11.73 3.05
N LYS A 299 19.68 -13.01 3.40
CA LYS A 299 20.98 -13.64 3.58
C LYS A 299 21.84 -13.59 2.31
N ARG A 300 21.29 -13.98 1.15
CA ARG A 300 22.01 -13.94 -0.13
C ARG A 300 22.53 -12.53 -0.43
N LEU A 301 21.64 -11.53 -0.30
CA LEU A 301 22.00 -10.14 -0.60
C LEU A 301 23.08 -9.62 0.35
N LEU A 302 22.96 -9.84 1.65
CA LEU A 302 23.94 -9.39 2.63
C LEU A 302 25.29 -10.09 2.45
N ASP A 303 25.30 -11.38 2.12
CA ASP A 303 26.53 -12.12 1.80
C ASP A 303 27.19 -11.55 0.53
N ALA A 304 26.41 -11.20 -0.53
CA ALA A 304 26.89 -10.57 -1.74
C ALA A 304 27.49 -9.17 -1.46
N MET A 305 26.80 -8.33 -0.69
CA MET A 305 27.30 -7.01 -0.30
C MET A 305 28.64 -7.10 0.45
N ARG A 306 28.74 -8.04 1.37
CA ARG A 306 29.99 -8.28 2.12
C ARG A 306 31.10 -8.77 1.20
N ALA A 307 30.81 -9.65 0.24
CA ALA A 307 31.80 -10.13 -0.73
C ALA A 307 32.37 -9.00 -1.59
N LEU A 308 31.58 -7.94 -1.84
CA LEU A 308 32.01 -6.72 -2.51
C LEU A 308 32.82 -5.78 -1.63
N GLY A 309 32.95 -6.04 -0.33
CA GLY A 309 33.63 -5.19 0.63
C GLY A 309 32.80 -4.10 1.28
N LEU A 310 31.49 -4.08 1.01
CA LEU A 310 30.53 -3.19 1.64
C LEU A 310 30.32 -3.57 3.12
N ARG A 311 30.00 -2.58 3.94
CA ARG A 311 29.61 -2.83 5.33
C ARG A 311 28.10 -2.81 5.45
N VAL A 312 27.56 -3.66 6.32
CA VAL A 312 26.11 -3.74 6.57
C VAL A 312 25.82 -3.38 8.02
N SER A 313 24.90 -2.46 8.23
CA SER A 313 24.34 -2.07 9.52
C SER A 313 22.86 -2.41 9.59
N LEU A 314 22.41 -2.77 10.77
CA LEU A 314 20.99 -2.97 11.06
C LEU A 314 20.42 -1.68 11.65
N ASP A 315 19.35 -1.17 11.05
CA ASP A 315 18.65 0.01 11.50
C ASP A 315 17.30 -0.36 12.16
N ASP A 316 16.73 0.57 12.92
CA ASP A 316 15.45 0.41 13.64
C ASP A 316 15.39 -0.81 14.56
N PHE A 317 16.52 -1.25 15.12
CA PHE A 317 16.58 -2.43 15.97
C PHE A 317 15.76 -2.25 17.25
N GLY A 318 14.87 -3.24 17.53
CA GLY A 318 14.04 -3.25 18.74
C GLY A 318 12.65 -2.64 18.55
N THR A 319 12.30 -2.19 17.36
CA THR A 319 10.96 -1.65 17.06
C THR A 319 9.95 -2.73 16.62
N GLY A 320 10.44 -3.97 16.37
CA GLY A 320 9.65 -5.11 15.89
C GLY A 320 9.77 -6.35 16.79
N TYR A 321 9.62 -7.53 16.18
CA TYR A 321 9.74 -8.85 16.84
C TYR A 321 11.21 -9.21 17.08
N SER A 322 11.85 -8.51 18.01
CA SER A 322 13.28 -8.66 18.32
C SER A 322 13.61 -10.03 18.93
N SER A 323 13.87 -11.01 18.09
CA SER A 323 14.54 -12.23 18.51
C SER A 323 16.02 -12.16 18.16
N LEU A 324 16.87 -11.87 19.11
CA LEU A 324 18.35 -11.88 18.98
C LEU A 324 18.90 -13.16 18.33
N SER A 325 18.11 -14.24 18.34
CA SER A 325 18.48 -15.53 17.73
C SER A 325 18.67 -15.49 16.22
N TYR A 326 18.04 -14.54 15.51
CA TYR A 326 18.17 -14.39 14.06
C TYR A 326 19.44 -13.62 13.66
N LEU A 327 19.92 -12.71 14.49
CA LEU A 327 21.09 -11.86 14.16
C LEU A 327 22.35 -12.66 13.91
N HIS A 328 22.54 -13.78 14.60
CA HIS A 328 23.71 -14.65 14.41
C HIS A 328 23.79 -15.28 13.00
N GLN A 329 22.71 -15.23 12.22
CA GLN A 329 22.65 -15.81 10.88
C GLN A 329 23.06 -14.80 9.79
N TYR A 330 23.17 -13.52 10.13
CA TYR A 330 23.45 -12.44 9.18
C TYR A 330 24.81 -11.82 9.41
N PRO A 331 25.55 -11.42 8.35
CA PRO A 331 26.87 -10.80 8.45
C PRO A 331 26.77 -9.30 8.79
N VAL A 332 26.00 -8.94 9.82
CA VAL A 332 25.82 -7.56 10.28
C VAL A 332 27.00 -7.17 11.16
N GLN A 333 27.49 -5.92 11.01
CA GLN A 333 28.68 -5.43 11.71
C GLN A 333 28.38 -4.39 12.79
N THR A 334 27.20 -3.77 12.75
CA THR A 334 26.77 -2.75 13.72
C THR A 334 25.27 -2.85 13.93
#